data_60ab15af7fdfbd950816ead0a99705cc
#
_entry.id   60ab15af7fdfbd950816ead0a99705cc
#
_cell.length_a   1.000
_cell.length_b   1.000
_cell.length_c   1.000
_cell.angle_alpha   90.00
_cell.angle_beta   90.00
_cell.angle_gamma   90.00
#
_symmetry.space_group_name_H-M   'P 1'
#
loop_
_entity.id
_entity.type
_entity.pdbx_description
1 polymer ?
#
loop_
_entity_poly.entity_id
_entity_poly.type
_entity_poly.pdbx_seq_one_letter_code
_entity_poly.pdbx_strand_id
1 'polypeptide(L)'
;MALVAAQAPAPAPQNPSPMRDTTRPHPRVAQYEPKGQRLPIGQGTLFIRDGLKANAHLPLIVHFHGAPWLIEHQVAALKSDAVLVTFQLGAGSGVYARPFAEAAAFVSVVADATASASKLLGTSIAFSQIVLTSWSAGYGSIRAILRQPEHAARVSAVVLLDSMHASYAGTNTAGPRTDDLPVLDADVDAFVQLARDAVAGRKQFVILHSEVFPGTYASTTETADAVLRSIGVTRRARLREGPIGMQQLSETTSGKLTVIGYAGNTAPDHVDHAYSLGAHLERWRVVAR
;
A
#
# COMPACT_ATOMS: atom_id res chain seq x y z
N MET A 1 -16.06 -22.86 45.59
CA MET A 1 -16.16 -21.46 45.22
C MET A 1 -15.48 -21.29 43.87
N ALA A 2 -16.22 -21.10 42.82
CA ALA A 2 -15.66 -20.84 41.47
C ALA A 2 -15.31 -19.36 41.40
N LEU A 3 -14.04 -19.03 41.08
CA LEU A 3 -13.65 -17.67 40.76
C LEU A 3 -14.29 -17.31 39.40
N VAL A 4 -15.22 -16.38 39.43
CA VAL A 4 -15.71 -15.71 38.23
C VAL A 4 -14.58 -14.77 37.77
N ALA A 5 -13.90 -15.13 36.69
CA ALA A 5 -12.94 -14.24 36.07
C ALA A 5 -13.69 -12.98 35.59
N ALA A 6 -13.36 -11.83 36.18
CA ALA A 6 -13.89 -10.55 35.72
C ALA A 6 -13.45 -10.33 34.26
N GLN A 7 -14.43 -10.26 33.39
CA GLN A 7 -14.20 -9.95 32.00
C GLN A 7 -13.61 -8.52 31.90
N ALA A 8 -12.47 -8.37 31.26
CA ALA A 8 -11.89 -7.04 31.03
C ALA A 8 -12.93 -6.14 30.32
N PRO A 9 -13.07 -4.88 30.73
CA PRO A 9 -13.99 -3.96 30.06
C PRO A 9 -13.69 -3.90 28.56
N ALA A 10 -14.73 -3.90 27.75
CA ALA A 10 -14.58 -3.70 26.31
C ALA A 10 -13.81 -2.39 26.06
N PRO A 11 -12.85 -2.36 25.10
CA PRO A 11 -12.15 -1.13 24.77
C PRO A 11 -13.16 -0.03 24.47
N ALA A 12 -12.88 1.18 24.94
CA ALA A 12 -13.74 2.32 24.64
C ALA A 12 -13.88 2.48 23.12
N PRO A 13 -15.07 2.81 22.60
CA PRO A 13 -15.26 3.03 21.19
C PRO A 13 -14.31 4.14 20.73
N GLN A 14 -13.66 3.92 19.60
CA GLN A 14 -12.77 4.90 18.99
C GLN A 14 -13.55 6.18 18.70
N ASN A 15 -13.07 7.32 19.18
CA ASN A 15 -13.70 8.60 18.89
C ASN A 15 -13.63 8.88 17.37
N PRO A 16 -14.72 9.37 16.77
CA PRO A 16 -14.68 9.81 15.39
C PRO A 16 -13.69 10.98 15.23
N SER A 17 -13.13 11.14 14.03
CA SER A 17 -12.30 12.30 13.72
C SER A 17 -13.04 13.61 14.01
N PRO A 18 -12.46 14.54 14.77
CA PRO A 18 -13.09 15.82 15.05
C PRO A 18 -13.18 16.74 13.83
N MET A 19 -12.49 16.37 12.75
CA MET A 19 -12.36 17.22 11.56
C MET A 19 -13.47 16.98 10.53
N ARG A 20 -14.14 15.85 10.56
CA ARG A 20 -15.22 15.52 9.62
C ARG A 20 -16.22 14.55 10.25
N ASP A 21 -17.49 14.65 9.80
CA ASP A 21 -18.53 13.72 10.19
C ASP A 21 -18.18 12.29 9.72
N THR A 22 -18.33 11.32 10.61
CA THR A 22 -18.15 9.89 10.31
C THR A 22 -19.25 9.35 9.37
N THR A 23 -20.32 10.09 9.20
CA THR A 23 -21.43 9.77 8.27
C THR A 23 -21.20 10.29 6.87
N ARG A 24 -20.04 10.83 6.54
CA ARG A 24 -19.73 11.28 5.19
C ARG A 24 -20.02 10.20 4.14
N PRO A 25 -20.45 10.56 2.94
CA PRO A 25 -20.65 9.58 1.88
C PRO A 25 -19.30 8.90 1.52
N HIS A 26 -19.37 7.59 1.27
CA HIS A 26 -18.26 6.79 0.77
C HIS A 26 -18.58 6.40 -0.68
N PRO A 27 -18.18 7.21 -1.68
CA PRO A 27 -18.47 6.91 -3.07
C PRO A 27 -17.87 5.57 -3.48
N ARG A 28 -18.68 4.73 -4.08
CA ARG A 28 -18.27 3.43 -4.59
C ARG A 28 -18.66 3.31 -6.06
N VAL A 29 -17.71 2.86 -6.86
CA VAL A 29 -18.03 2.45 -8.24
C VAL A 29 -18.69 1.08 -8.19
N ALA A 30 -19.68 0.86 -9.06
CA ALA A 30 -20.26 -0.46 -9.22
C ALA A 30 -19.19 -1.45 -9.67
N GLN A 31 -19.26 -2.66 -9.15
CA GLN A 31 -18.31 -3.71 -9.56
C GLN A 31 -18.55 -4.04 -11.03
N TYR A 32 -17.50 -3.93 -11.82
CA TYR A 32 -17.44 -4.42 -13.19
C TYR A 32 -16.01 -4.82 -13.54
N GLU A 33 -15.88 -5.68 -14.52
CA GLU A 33 -14.58 -6.05 -15.05
C GLU A 33 -14.17 -5.10 -16.17
N PRO A 34 -13.08 -4.33 -16.01
CA PRO A 34 -12.54 -3.53 -17.09
C PRO A 34 -12.18 -4.41 -18.30
N LYS A 35 -12.42 -3.87 -19.50
CA LYS A 35 -12.03 -4.56 -20.72
C LYS A 35 -10.50 -4.70 -20.80
N GLY A 36 -10.04 -5.91 -21.07
CA GLY A 36 -8.62 -6.23 -21.14
C GLY A 36 -8.35 -7.72 -21.08
N GLN A 37 -7.09 -8.06 -21.24
CA GLN A 37 -6.63 -9.45 -21.21
C GLN A 37 -6.05 -9.77 -19.82
N ARG A 38 -6.34 -10.98 -19.33
CA ARG A 38 -5.86 -11.49 -18.04
C ARG A 38 -5.16 -12.81 -18.22
N LEU A 39 -4.01 -12.96 -17.59
CA LEU A 39 -3.24 -14.22 -17.55
C LEU A 39 -2.79 -14.50 -16.10
N PRO A 40 -2.73 -15.79 -15.69
CA PRO A 40 -2.18 -16.15 -14.40
C PRO A 40 -0.66 -15.87 -14.36
N ILE A 41 -0.19 -15.33 -13.24
CA ILE A 41 1.22 -15.11 -12.94
C ILE A 41 1.49 -15.66 -11.52
N GLY A 42 1.92 -16.91 -11.44
CA GLY A 42 2.00 -17.60 -10.16
C GLY A 42 0.64 -17.62 -9.44
N GLN A 43 0.59 -17.04 -8.24
CA GLN A 43 -0.65 -16.87 -7.46
C GLN A 43 -1.40 -15.56 -7.76
N GLY A 44 -0.89 -14.75 -8.68
CA GLY A 44 -1.46 -13.47 -9.08
C GLY A 44 -2.08 -13.51 -10.47
N THR A 45 -2.55 -12.36 -10.91
CA THR A 45 -3.16 -12.16 -12.23
C THR A 45 -2.52 -10.95 -12.90
N LEU A 46 -1.98 -11.16 -14.09
CA LEU A 46 -1.58 -10.07 -14.99
C LEU A 46 -2.82 -9.53 -15.69
N PHE A 47 -2.91 -8.21 -15.78
CA PHE A 47 -3.93 -7.49 -16.52
C PHE A 47 -3.30 -6.47 -17.48
N ILE A 48 -3.76 -6.50 -18.73
CA ILE A 48 -3.44 -5.51 -19.77
C ILE A 48 -4.76 -4.97 -20.30
N ARG A 49 -5.03 -3.67 -20.09
CA ARG A 49 -6.25 -3.04 -20.57
C ARG A 49 -6.33 -3.03 -22.10
N ASP A 50 -7.52 -3.08 -22.64
CA ASP A 50 -7.74 -2.88 -24.07
C ASP A 50 -7.25 -1.50 -24.52
N GLY A 51 -6.71 -1.45 -25.73
CA GLY A 51 -6.19 -0.21 -26.31
C GLY A 51 -4.90 0.31 -25.66
N LEU A 52 -4.24 -0.49 -24.79
CA LEU A 52 -2.89 -0.17 -24.34
C LEU A 52 -1.96 -0.10 -25.56
N LYS A 53 -1.21 0.99 -25.69
CA LYS A 53 -0.26 1.17 -26.78
C LYS A 53 0.99 0.34 -26.51
N ALA A 54 1.25 -0.63 -27.36
CA ALA A 54 2.46 -1.44 -27.27
C ALA A 54 3.71 -0.52 -27.36
N ASN A 55 4.51 -0.57 -26.31
CA ASN A 55 5.75 0.18 -26.18
C ASN A 55 6.79 -0.74 -25.53
N ALA A 56 8.01 -0.74 -26.07
CA ALA A 56 9.09 -1.57 -25.54
C ALA A 56 9.41 -1.29 -24.06
N HIS A 57 9.05 -0.11 -23.54
CA HIS A 57 9.38 0.37 -22.20
C HIS A 57 8.13 0.75 -21.40
N LEU A 58 7.31 -0.24 -21.05
CA LEU A 58 6.14 -0.02 -20.18
C LEU A 58 6.52 -0.09 -18.70
N PRO A 59 5.84 0.65 -17.82
CA PRO A 59 5.91 0.41 -16.38
C PRO A 59 5.12 -0.84 -15.99
N LEU A 60 5.63 -1.56 -15.00
CA LEU A 60 4.95 -2.65 -14.31
C LEU A 60 4.45 -2.17 -12.95
N ILE A 61 3.16 -2.28 -12.69
CA ILE A 61 2.56 -2.09 -11.38
C ILE A 61 2.30 -3.49 -10.79
N VAL A 62 2.81 -3.76 -9.59
CA VAL A 62 2.48 -4.96 -8.82
C VAL A 62 1.72 -4.55 -7.58
N HIS A 63 0.46 -4.95 -7.50
CA HIS A 63 -0.44 -4.61 -6.41
C HIS A 63 -0.74 -5.80 -5.51
N PHE A 64 -0.69 -5.57 -4.19
CA PHE A 64 -0.93 -6.58 -3.18
C PHE A 64 -2.13 -6.21 -2.31
N HIS A 65 -3.09 -7.11 -2.22
CA HIS A 65 -4.32 -7.08 -1.43
C HIS A 65 -5.36 -6.08 -1.93
N GLY A 66 -6.60 -6.53 -1.94
CA GLY A 66 -7.75 -5.79 -2.42
C GLY A 66 -8.44 -6.49 -3.60
N ALA A 67 -9.64 -6.05 -3.94
CA ALA A 67 -10.40 -6.63 -5.04
C ALA A 67 -9.70 -6.35 -6.38
N PRO A 68 -9.28 -7.37 -7.15
CA PRO A 68 -8.55 -7.16 -8.40
C PRO A 68 -9.27 -6.24 -9.38
N TRP A 69 -10.60 -6.42 -9.55
CA TRP A 69 -11.41 -5.59 -10.45
C TRP A 69 -11.30 -4.08 -10.14
N LEU A 70 -11.20 -3.71 -8.85
CA LEU A 70 -11.10 -2.31 -8.44
C LEU A 70 -9.74 -1.72 -8.83
N ILE A 71 -8.67 -2.48 -8.64
CA ILE A 71 -7.32 -2.04 -8.99
C ILE A 71 -7.17 -1.97 -10.51
N GLU A 72 -7.66 -2.98 -11.22
CA GLU A 72 -7.70 -3.00 -12.69
C GLU A 72 -8.48 -1.79 -13.24
N HIS A 73 -9.65 -1.47 -12.64
CA HIS A 73 -10.43 -0.30 -13.01
C HIS A 73 -9.62 0.99 -12.89
N GLN A 74 -8.94 1.18 -11.77
CA GLN A 74 -8.17 2.40 -11.53
C GLN A 74 -6.93 2.48 -12.44
N VAL A 75 -6.24 1.37 -12.66
CA VAL A 75 -5.08 1.34 -13.56
C VAL A 75 -5.51 1.50 -15.02
N ALA A 76 -6.63 0.92 -15.43
CA ALA A 76 -7.19 1.11 -16.76
C ALA A 76 -7.59 2.56 -17.05
N ALA A 77 -7.97 3.31 -16.02
CA ALA A 77 -8.34 4.73 -16.12
C ALA A 77 -7.15 5.69 -16.12
N LEU A 78 -5.92 5.22 -15.88
CA LEU A 78 -4.72 6.07 -15.91
C LEU A 78 -4.49 6.65 -17.31
N LYS A 79 -3.94 7.87 -17.34
CA LYS A 79 -3.49 8.52 -18.58
C LYS A 79 -2.23 7.88 -19.15
N SER A 80 -1.46 7.18 -18.32
CA SER A 80 -0.25 6.45 -18.70
C SER A 80 -0.58 4.98 -18.91
N ASP A 81 0.05 4.38 -19.92
CA ASP A 81 -0.03 2.93 -20.14
C ASP A 81 0.83 2.20 -19.12
N ALA A 82 0.29 1.13 -18.55
CA ALA A 82 0.99 0.28 -17.58
C ALA A 82 0.48 -1.17 -17.67
N VAL A 83 1.38 -2.13 -17.41
CA VAL A 83 1.02 -3.52 -17.15
C VAL A 83 0.77 -3.66 -15.64
N LEU A 84 -0.31 -4.36 -15.27
CA LEU A 84 -0.66 -4.59 -13.87
C LEU A 84 -0.55 -6.08 -13.55
N VAL A 85 0.00 -6.39 -12.38
CA VAL A 85 -0.12 -7.70 -11.73
C VAL A 85 -0.75 -7.50 -10.36
N THR A 86 -1.81 -8.25 -10.06
CA THR A 86 -2.50 -8.21 -8.77
C THR A 86 -2.35 -9.52 -8.01
N PHE A 87 -2.18 -9.42 -6.69
CA PHE A 87 -2.16 -10.55 -5.77
C PHE A 87 -3.25 -10.39 -4.71
N GLN A 88 -4.21 -11.32 -4.69
CA GLN A 88 -5.25 -11.42 -3.66
C GLN A 88 -5.11 -12.78 -2.98
N LEU A 89 -4.28 -12.82 -1.91
CA LEU A 89 -3.87 -14.08 -1.26
C LEU A 89 -4.69 -14.42 0.00
N GLY A 90 -5.58 -13.52 0.42
CA GLY A 90 -6.39 -13.71 1.63
C GLY A 90 -6.17 -12.61 2.68
N ALA A 91 -6.40 -12.92 3.94
CA ALA A 91 -6.29 -11.99 5.05
C ALA A 91 -4.96 -12.13 5.81
N GLY A 92 -4.48 -11.01 6.35
CA GLY A 92 -3.28 -10.95 7.19
C GLY A 92 -1.96 -10.81 6.42
N SER A 93 -1.07 -9.94 6.93
CA SER A 93 0.19 -9.59 6.26
C SER A 93 1.16 -10.78 6.10
N GLY A 94 1.10 -11.77 7.00
CA GLY A 94 1.93 -12.97 6.90
C GLY A 94 1.62 -13.83 5.68
N VAL A 95 0.35 -13.84 5.21
CA VAL A 95 -0.03 -14.57 3.98
C VAL A 95 0.63 -13.93 2.76
N TYR A 96 0.79 -12.61 2.77
CA TYR A 96 1.47 -11.85 1.73
C TYR A 96 2.99 -11.93 1.85
N ALA A 97 3.55 -11.94 3.05
CA ALA A 97 4.99 -11.97 3.26
C ALA A 97 5.63 -13.30 2.85
N ARG A 98 5.01 -14.43 3.19
CA ARG A 98 5.58 -15.77 2.99
C ARG A 98 6.01 -16.08 1.55
N PRO A 99 5.18 -15.87 0.51
CA PRO A 99 5.59 -16.17 -0.86
C PRO A 99 6.81 -15.35 -1.32
N PHE A 100 6.94 -14.11 -0.85
CA PHE A 100 7.99 -13.18 -1.26
C PHE A 100 9.20 -13.16 -0.31
N ALA A 101 9.22 -14.01 0.71
CA ALA A 101 10.42 -14.27 1.50
C ALA A 101 11.49 -15.05 0.70
N GLU A 102 11.04 -15.84 -0.28
CA GLU A 102 11.94 -16.58 -1.19
C GLU A 102 12.51 -15.63 -2.27
N ALA A 103 13.85 -15.64 -2.40
CA ALA A 103 14.55 -14.74 -3.30
C ALA A 103 14.12 -14.88 -4.78
N ALA A 104 13.79 -16.09 -5.22
CA ALA A 104 13.35 -16.32 -6.60
C ALA A 104 11.93 -15.79 -6.91
N ALA A 105 11.06 -15.62 -5.90
CA ALA A 105 9.65 -15.37 -6.12
C ALA A 105 9.38 -14.04 -6.86
N PHE A 106 9.97 -12.96 -6.40
CA PHE A 106 9.80 -11.65 -7.05
C PHE A 106 10.44 -11.60 -8.45
N VAL A 107 11.59 -12.25 -8.61
CA VAL A 107 12.26 -12.37 -9.91
C VAL A 107 11.37 -13.10 -10.90
N SER A 108 10.77 -14.22 -10.50
CA SER A 108 9.84 -15.01 -11.33
C SER A 108 8.62 -14.19 -11.73
N VAL A 109 7.99 -13.47 -10.79
CA VAL A 109 6.84 -12.60 -11.10
C VAL A 109 7.19 -11.58 -12.19
N VAL A 110 8.34 -10.93 -12.10
CA VAL A 110 8.77 -9.94 -13.11
C VAL A 110 9.08 -10.61 -14.45
N ALA A 111 9.75 -11.76 -14.44
CA ALA A 111 10.07 -12.50 -15.66
C ALA A 111 8.81 -13.01 -16.37
N ASP A 112 7.89 -13.62 -15.63
CA ASP A 112 6.63 -14.14 -16.16
C ASP A 112 5.74 -13.01 -16.69
N ALA A 113 5.67 -11.88 -15.97
CA ALA A 113 4.96 -10.69 -16.44
C ALA A 113 5.58 -10.14 -17.73
N THR A 114 6.90 -10.11 -17.84
CA THR A 114 7.61 -9.68 -19.06
C THR A 114 7.30 -10.58 -20.24
N ALA A 115 7.40 -11.90 -20.06
CA ALA A 115 7.12 -12.88 -21.12
C ALA A 115 5.66 -12.82 -21.56
N SER A 116 4.72 -12.76 -20.60
CA SER A 116 3.30 -12.70 -20.86
C SER A 116 2.89 -11.40 -21.56
N ALA A 117 3.38 -10.25 -21.09
CA ALA A 117 3.12 -8.97 -21.74
C ALA A 117 3.69 -8.92 -23.16
N SER A 118 4.92 -9.41 -23.36
CA SER A 118 5.54 -9.48 -24.68
C SER A 118 4.72 -10.33 -25.67
N LYS A 119 4.22 -11.49 -25.21
CA LYS A 119 3.37 -12.37 -26.00
C LYS A 119 2.05 -11.71 -26.37
N LEU A 120 1.36 -11.09 -25.39
CA LEU A 120 0.06 -10.45 -25.61
C LEU A 120 0.14 -9.22 -26.51
N LEU A 121 1.20 -8.44 -26.38
CA LEU A 121 1.39 -7.20 -27.13
C LEU A 121 2.11 -7.39 -28.47
N GLY A 122 2.60 -8.60 -28.75
CA GLY A 122 3.30 -8.91 -30.01
C GLY A 122 4.63 -8.18 -30.18
N THR A 123 5.24 -7.69 -29.10
CA THR A 123 6.53 -6.98 -29.11
C THR A 123 7.34 -7.31 -27.87
N SER A 124 8.66 -7.23 -27.97
CA SER A 124 9.53 -7.43 -26.79
C SER A 124 9.34 -6.27 -25.80
N ILE A 125 8.98 -6.61 -24.56
CA ILE A 125 8.79 -5.65 -23.47
C ILE A 125 9.98 -5.72 -22.52
N ALA A 126 10.49 -4.54 -22.15
CA ALA A 126 11.35 -4.34 -20.97
C ALA A 126 10.66 -3.33 -20.05
N PHE A 127 10.38 -3.73 -18.81
CA PHE A 127 9.75 -2.82 -17.88
C PHE A 127 10.70 -1.68 -17.50
N SER A 128 10.30 -0.44 -17.82
CA SER A 128 11.08 0.77 -17.52
C SER A 128 11.09 1.12 -16.04
N GLN A 129 10.03 0.72 -15.34
CA GLN A 129 9.83 0.95 -13.91
C GLN A 129 9.10 -0.24 -13.29
N ILE A 130 9.43 -0.57 -12.06
CA ILE A 130 8.66 -1.49 -11.23
C ILE A 130 8.10 -0.70 -10.05
N VAL A 131 6.78 -0.61 -10.01
CA VAL A 131 6.02 0.10 -8.97
C VAL A 131 5.30 -0.92 -8.11
N LEU A 132 5.58 -0.94 -6.82
CA LEU A 132 4.86 -1.77 -5.86
C LEU A 132 3.78 -0.94 -5.18
N THR A 133 2.57 -1.49 -5.12
CA THR A 133 1.46 -0.85 -4.42
C THR A 133 0.78 -1.86 -3.50
N SER A 134 0.25 -1.41 -2.38
CA SER A 134 -0.52 -2.27 -1.49
C SER A 134 -1.63 -1.51 -0.78
N TRP A 135 -2.69 -2.23 -0.48
CA TRP A 135 -3.71 -1.80 0.47
C TRP A 135 -3.68 -2.71 1.69
N SER A 136 -3.94 -2.14 2.91
CA SER A 136 -4.10 -2.95 4.13
C SER A 136 -2.96 -3.98 4.32
N ALA A 137 -3.28 -5.26 4.44
CA ALA A 137 -2.35 -6.37 4.70
C ALA A 137 -1.30 -6.62 3.61
N GLY A 138 -1.48 -6.06 2.41
CA GLY A 138 -0.58 -6.28 1.26
C GLY A 138 0.86 -5.79 1.47
N TYR A 139 1.09 -4.91 2.44
CA TYR A 139 2.45 -4.44 2.78
C TYR A 139 3.41 -5.59 3.16
N GLY A 140 2.87 -6.72 3.60
CA GLY A 140 3.69 -7.89 3.92
C GLY A 140 4.57 -8.35 2.76
N SER A 141 4.01 -8.40 1.53
CA SER A 141 4.80 -8.70 0.32
C SER A 141 5.85 -7.63 0.05
N ILE A 142 5.48 -6.36 0.13
CA ILE A 142 6.40 -5.25 -0.14
C ILE A 142 7.56 -5.26 0.85
N ARG A 143 7.28 -5.46 2.15
CA ARG A 143 8.31 -5.59 3.17
C ARG A 143 9.28 -6.74 2.89
N ALA A 144 8.75 -7.91 2.51
CA ALA A 144 9.57 -9.08 2.18
C ALA A 144 10.47 -8.84 0.96
N ILE A 145 9.93 -8.21 -0.09
CA ILE A 145 10.69 -7.82 -1.30
C ILE A 145 11.79 -6.81 -0.95
N LEU A 146 11.47 -5.76 -0.21
CA LEU A 146 12.41 -4.69 0.12
C LEU A 146 13.53 -5.13 1.08
N ARG A 147 13.33 -6.18 1.85
CA ARG A 147 14.38 -6.78 2.70
C ARG A 147 15.47 -7.49 1.92
N GLN A 148 15.28 -7.70 0.63
CA GLN A 148 16.26 -8.29 -0.27
C GLN A 148 16.90 -7.18 -1.12
N PRO A 149 18.18 -6.84 -0.93
CA PRO A 149 18.82 -5.68 -1.56
C PRO A 149 18.73 -5.66 -3.08
N GLU A 150 18.90 -6.83 -3.73
CA GLU A 150 18.80 -6.98 -5.18
C GLU A 150 17.37 -6.71 -5.69
N HIS A 151 16.34 -7.07 -4.94
CA HIS A 151 14.95 -6.77 -5.28
C HIS A 151 14.63 -5.30 -5.01
N ALA A 152 15.04 -4.79 -3.85
CA ALA A 152 14.89 -3.39 -3.52
C ALA A 152 15.54 -2.48 -4.60
N ALA A 153 16.71 -2.86 -5.13
CA ALA A 153 17.39 -2.10 -6.19
C ALA A 153 16.54 -1.97 -7.47
N ARG A 154 15.72 -2.97 -7.81
CA ARG A 154 14.85 -2.99 -9.00
C ARG A 154 13.57 -2.18 -8.84
N VAL A 155 13.13 -1.92 -7.61
CA VAL A 155 11.90 -1.18 -7.32
C VAL A 155 12.13 0.31 -7.52
N SER A 156 11.33 0.93 -8.38
CA SER A 156 11.41 2.37 -8.68
C SER A 156 10.54 3.21 -7.73
N ALA A 157 9.39 2.67 -7.36
CA ALA A 157 8.42 3.37 -6.54
C ALA A 157 7.59 2.43 -5.65
N VAL A 158 7.12 2.94 -4.51
CA VAL A 158 6.17 2.25 -3.63
C VAL A 158 5.05 3.20 -3.24
N VAL A 159 3.80 2.71 -3.27
CA VAL A 159 2.61 3.42 -2.78
C VAL A 159 1.87 2.53 -1.78
N LEU A 160 1.77 2.97 -0.54
CA LEU A 160 1.06 2.29 0.53
C LEU A 160 -0.27 2.99 0.79
N LEU A 161 -1.37 2.27 0.61
CA LEU A 161 -2.75 2.75 0.75
C LEU A 161 -3.30 2.26 2.09
N ASP A 162 -3.18 3.06 3.13
CA ASP A 162 -3.52 2.68 4.50
C ASP A 162 -2.97 1.27 4.83
N SER A 163 -1.71 1.11 4.54
CA SER A 163 -0.96 -0.15 4.50
C SER A 163 0.39 0.11 5.17
N MET A 164 0.95 -0.85 5.84
CA MET A 164 2.10 -0.81 6.72
C MET A 164 1.67 -0.77 8.20
N HIS A 165 1.58 -1.96 8.77
CA HIS A 165 1.42 -2.15 10.20
C HIS A 165 2.67 -2.81 10.79
N ALA A 166 2.85 -2.69 12.09
CA ALA A 166 3.98 -3.25 12.81
C ALA A 166 3.54 -3.79 14.18
N SER A 167 4.35 -4.64 14.76
CA SER A 167 4.22 -5.02 16.16
C SER A 167 4.70 -3.88 17.06
N TYR A 168 4.32 -3.93 18.33
CA TYR A 168 4.95 -3.08 19.35
C TYR A 168 6.17 -3.78 19.95
N ALA A 169 7.24 -3.02 20.24
CA ALA A 169 8.41 -3.54 20.91
C ALA A 169 8.07 -3.93 22.36
N GLY A 170 8.60 -5.08 22.81
CA GLY A 170 8.39 -5.57 24.18
C GLY A 170 7.11 -6.38 24.40
N THR A 171 6.30 -6.61 23.34
CA THR A 171 5.10 -7.46 23.44
C THR A 171 5.22 -8.69 22.56
N ASN A 172 5.10 -9.87 23.16
CA ASN A 172 4.90 -11.13 22.43
C ASN A 172 3.42 -11.54 22.35
N THR A 173 2.50 -10.72 22.82
CA THR A 173 1.08 -11.06 22.96
C THR A 173 0.20 -9.95 22.42
N ALA A 174 -0.81 -10.34 21.66
CA ALA A 174 -1.94 -9.48 21.35
C ALA A 174 -2.69 -9.18 22.67
N GLY A 175 -2.40 -8.04 23.27
CA GLY A 175 -3.07 -7.54 24.47
C GLY A 175 -3.58 -6.12 24.23
N PRO A 176 -4.45 -5.62 25.14
CA PRO A 176 -4.85 -4.22 25.08
C PRO A 176 -3.61 -3.35 25.12
N ARG A 177 -3.58 -2.33 24.25
CA ARG A 177 -2.50 -1.35 24.19
C ARG A 177 -2.31 -0.67 25.53
N THR A 178 -1.07 -0.56 25.99
CA THR A 178 -0.63 0.48 26.93
C THR A 178 -0.01 1.61 26.09
N ASP A 179 -0.37 2.86 26.37
CA ASP A 179 -0.18 4.00 25.46
C ASP A 179 1.27 4.36 25.08
N ASP A 180 2.28 3.71 25.64
CA ASP A 180 3.69 4.11 25.50
C ASP A 180 4.59 3.06 24.80
N LEU A 181 4.04 2.05 24.16
CA LEU A 181 4.87 1.04 23.50
C LEU A 181 5.37 1.56 22.13
N PRO A 182 6.70 1.58 21.90
CA PRO A 182 7.23 1.98 20.60
C PRO A 182 6.91 0.92 19.53
N VAL A 183 6.81 1.39 18.30
CA VAL A 183 6.76 0.52 17.11
C VAL A 183 8.03 -0.32 17.05
N LEU A 184 7.91 -1.61 16.73
CA LEU A 184 9.06 -2.49 16.57
C LEU A 184 9.87 -2.10 15.31
N ASP A 185 11.08 -1.61 15.51
CA ASP A 185 11.95 -1.10 14.43
C ASP A 185 12.15 -2.14 13.31
N ALA A 186 12.36 -3.41 13.68
CA ALA A 186 12.54 -4.49 12.70
C ALA A 186 11.34 -4.68 11.74
N ASP A 187 10.15 -4.20 12.10
CA ASP A 187 8.99 -4.27 11.24
C ASP A 187 8.91 -3.13 10.22
N VAL A 188 9.62 -2.03 10.45
CA VAL A 188 9.61 -0.83 9.60
C VAL A 188 10.95 -0.52 8.93
N ASP A 189 12.03 -1.22 9.27
CA ASP A 189 13.41 -0.98 8.82
C ASP A 189 13.55 -0.89 7.29
N ALA A 190 12.92 -1.80 6.55
CA ALA A 190 12.93 -1.80 5.08
C ALA A 190 12.24 -0.56 4.49
N PHE A 191 11.17 -0.08 5.14
CA PHE A 191 10.48 1.14 4.74
C PHE A 191 11.25 2.39 5.14
N VAL A 192 11.96 2.38 6.27
CA VAL A 192 12.89 3.45 6.67
C VAL A 192 14.03 3.59 5.64
N GLN A 193 14.60 2.48 5.18
CA GLN A 193 15.62 2.53 4.14
C GLN A 193 15.06 3.07 2.83
N LEU A 194 13.87 2.63 2.42
CA LEU A 194 13.18 3.16 1.24
C LEU A 194 12.88 4.66 1.38
N ALA A 195 12.49 5.12 2.59
CA ALA A 195 12.26 6.55 2.85
C ALA A 195 13.54 7.37 2.70
N ARG A 196 14.69 6.86 3.17
CA ARG A 196 16.02 7.49 2.93
C ARG A 196 16.35 7.57 1.45
N ASP A 197 16.06 6.51 0.69
CA ASP A 197 16.25 6.51 -0.77
C ASP A 197 15.34 7.53 -1.45
N ALA A 198 14.11 7.69 -0.97
CA ALA A 198 13.15 8.65 -1.51
C ALA A 198 13.56 10.10 -1.17
N VAL A 199 14.01 10.37 0.05
CA VAL A 199 14.54 11.68 0.43
C VAL A 199 15.75 12.05 -0.42
N ALA A 200 16.62 11.09 -0.74
CA ALA A 200 17.77 11.27 -1.64
C ALA A 200 17.40 11.34 -3.13
N GLY A 201 16.11 11.25 -3.49
CA GLY A 201 15.62 11.35 -4.86
C GLY A 201 15.83 10.10 -5.73
N ARG A 202 16.35 8.99 -5.18
CA ARG A 202 16.63 7.75 -5.92
C ARG A 202 15.38 6.95 -6.25
N LYS A 203 14.41 6.92 -5.32
CA LYS A 203 13.15 6.18 -5.43
C LYS A 203 11.98 7.08 -5.09
N GLN A 204 10.78 6.70 -5.48
CA GLN A 204 9.57 7.37 -5.03
C GLN A 204 8.86 6.56 -3.96
N PHE A 205 8.46 7.20 -2.86
CA PHE A 205 7.74 6.56 -1.79
C PHE A 205 6.55 7.41 -1.32
N VAL A 206 5.35 6.85 -1.42
CA VAL A 206 4.10 7.50 -0.99
C VAL A 206 3.46 6.65 0.08
N ILE A 207 3.21 7.24 1.24
CA ILE A 207 2.52 6.61 2.36
C ILE A 207 1.21 7.37 2.58
N LEU A 208 0.09 6.66 2.49
CA LEU A 208 -1.22 7.15 2.87
C LEU A 208 -1.65 6.41 4.13
N HIS A 209 -2.15 7.12 5.12
CA HIS A 209 -2.62 6.53 6.36
C HIS A 209 -3.93 7.16 6.82
N SER A 210 -4.73 6.39 7.54
CA SER A 210 -5.96 6.81 8.20
C SER A 210 -5.77 6.95 9.70
N GLU A 211 -6.83 7.32 10.42
CA GLU A 211 -6.89 7.30 11.89
C GLU A 211 -7.45 5.97 12.41
N VAL A 212 -7.58 4.94 11.57
CA VAL A 212 -8.03 3.60 12.00
C VAL A 212 -7.01 3.02 12.96
N PHE A 213 -7.49 2.69 14.15
CA PHE A 213 -6.68 2.16 15.25
C PHE A 213 -7.01 0.69 15.51
N PRO A 214 -6.11 -0.26 15.22
CA PRO A 214 -6.37 -1.70 15.38
C PRO A 214 -6.44 -2.18 16.81
N GLY A 215 -5.78 -1.49 17.74
CA GLY A 215 -5.78 -1.79 19.17
C GLY A 215 -4.79 -2.87 19.62
N THR A 216 -4.37 -3.78 18.75
CA THR A 216 -3.47 -4.90 19.08
C THR A 216 -2.11 -4.86 18.41
N TYR A 217 -1.96 -4.00 17.40
CA TYR A 217 -0.72 -3.73 16.68
C TYR A 217 -0.71 -2.27 16.23
N ALA A 218 0.44 -1.76 15.82
CA ALA A 218 0.60 -0.36 15.46
C ALA A 218 -0.23 -0.01 14.22
N SER A 219 -0.95 1.10 14.32
CA SER A 219 -1.73 1.69 13.23
C SER A 219 -0.82 2.18 12.10
N THR A 220 -1.42 2.46 10.95
CA THR A 220 -0.69 3.05 9.80
C THR A 220 -0.20 4.46 10.12
N THR A 221 -0.87 5.21 10.99
CA THR A 221 -0.40 6.50 11.52
C THR A 221 0.86 6.33 12.36
N GLU A 222 0.86 5.40 13.32
CA GLU A 222 2.01 5.17 14.21
C GLU A 222 3.24 4.70 13.44
N THR A 223 3.05 3.81 12.46
CA THR A 223 4.16 3.34 11.60
C THR A 223 4.67 4.42 10.66
N ALA A 224 3.79 5.26 10.09
CA ALA A 224 4.20 6.42 9.29
C ALA A 224 5.04 7.40 10.13
N ASP A 225 4.62 7.67 11.38
CA ASP A 225 5.37 8.51 12.30
C ASP A 225 6.71 7.89 12.73
N ALA A 226 6.77 6.56 12.91
CA ALA A 226 8.03 5.86 13.18
C ALA A 226 9.01 6.02 12.01
N VAL A 227 8.56 5.86 10.77
CA VAL A 227 9.38 6.11 9.57
C VAL A 227 9.87 7.56 9.52
N LEU A 228 8.98 8.53 9.71
CA LEU A 228 9.34 9.95 9.69
C LEU A 228 10.36 10.30 10.76
N ARG A 229 10.16 9.83 12.00
CA ARG A 229 11.14 10.04 13.11
C ARG A 229 12.51 9.46 12.78
N SER A 230 12.55 8.25 12.21
CA SER A 230 13.81 7.55 11.87
C SER A 230 14.65 8.26 10.80
N ILE A 231 14.04 9.20 10.05
CA ILE A 231 14.73 9.98 9.02
C ILE A 231 14.79 11.47 9.36
N GLY A 232 14.39 11.88 10.59
CA GLY A 232 14.44 13.26 11.05
C GLY A 232 13.46 14.22 10.35
N VAL A 233 12.35 13.70 9.82
CA VAL A 233 11.32 14.49 9.13
C VAL A 233 10.08 14.60 10.02
N THR A 234 9.46 15.77 10.05
CA THR A 234 8.29 16.04 10.89
C THR A 234 7.02 16.10 10.05
N ARG A 235 5.93 15.54 10.57
CA ARG A 235 4.61 15.65 9.99
C ARG A 235 4.14 17.11 9.99
N ARG A 236 3.52 17.54 8.89
CA ARG A 236 2.98 18.90 8.75
C ARG A 236 1.47 18.84 8.59
N ALA A 237 0.76 19.61 9.39
CA ALA A 237 -0.69 19.77 9.27
C ALA A 237 -1.04 20.39 7.92
N ARG A 238 -2.05 19.80 7.25
CA ARG A 238 -2.57 20.31 5.98
C ARG A 238 -4.02 19.88 5.79
N LEU A 239 -4.91 20.82 6.02
CA LEU A 239 -6.34 20.59 5.88
C LEU A 239 -6.78 20.91 4.46
N ARG A 240 -7.26 19.89 3.73
CA ARG A 240 -7.89 20.04 2.42
C ARG A 240 -8.71 18.83 2.04
N GLU A 241 -9.52 18.95 1.00
CA GLU A 241 -10.21 17.81 0.39
C GLU A 241 -9.23 16.97 -0.42
N GLY A 242 -9.29 15.64 -0.25
CA GLY A 242 -8.55 14.63 -0.99
C GLY A 242 -9.43 13.89 -1.99
N PRO A 243 -8.91 12.82 -2.61
CA PRO A 243 -9.69 11.99 -3.53
C PRO A 243 -10.95 11.43 -2.88
N ILE A 244 -12.03 11.27 -3.68
CA ILE A 244 -13.32 10.67 -3.26
C ILE A 244 -13.93 11.25 -1.97
N GLY A 245 -13.67 12.52 -1.68
CA GLY A 245 -14.18 13.23 -0.52
C GLY A 245 -13.47 12.89 0.81
N MET A 246 -12.33 12.19 0.78
CA MET A 246 -11.49 12.02 1.98
C MET A 246 -10.96 13.37 2.44
N GLN A 247 -11.03 13.66 3.74
CA GLN A 247 -10.43 14.87 4.29
C GLN A 247 -8.96 14.62 4.63
N GLN A 248 -8.06 15.33 3.99
CA GLN A 248 -6.64 15.32 4.31
C GLN A 248 -6.38 16.14 5.56
N LEU A 249 -5.60 15.59 6.50
CA LEU A 249 -5.22 16.22 7.76
C LEU A 249 -3.75 16.65 7.79
N SER A 250 -2.90 15.94 7.06
CA SER A 250 -1.48 16.22 7.00
C SER A 250 -0.89 15.90 5.64
N GLU A 251 0.22 16.60 5.30
CA GLU A 251 1.04 16.26 4.14
C GLU A 251 2.48 16.65 4.43
N THR A 252 3.38 15.70 4.28
CA THR A 252 4.81 15.92 4.45
C THR A 252 5.53 15.40 3.22
N THR A 253 6.35 16.23 2.61
CA THR A 253 7.19 15.88 1.46
C THR A 253 8.64 16.16 1.76
N SER A 254 9.54 15.26 1.40
CA SER A 254 10.99 15.42 1.47
C SER A 254 11.63 14.64 0.32
N GLY A 255 12.28 15.31 -0.62
CA GLY A 255 12.71 14.70 -1.87
C GLY A 255 11.53 14.09 -2.64
N LYS A 256 11.58 12.78 -2.87
CA LYS A 256 10.49 11.98 -3.47
C LYS A 256 9.68 11.17 -2.45
N LEU A 257 9.88 11.42 -1.13
CA LEU A 257 9.01 10.89 -0.09
C LEU A 257 7.79 11.79 0.07
N THR A 258 6.61 11.17 0.17
CA THR A 258 5.35 11.85 0.49
C THR A 258 4.59 11.02 1.52
N VAL A 259 4.18 11.65 2.63
CA VAL A 259 3.34 11.02 3.66
C VAL A 259 2.09 11.87 3.84
N ILE A 260 0.91 11.25 3.69
CA ILE A 260 -0.38 11.93 3.76
C ILE A 260 -1.27 11.22 4.76
N GLY A 261 -1.77 11.97 5.75
CA GLY A 261 -2.78 11.49 6.68
C GLY A 261 -4.17 11.97 6.28
N TYR A 262 -5.12 11.06 6.32
CA TYR A 262 -6.53 11.32 6.08
C TYR A 262 -7.36 11.09 7.34
N ALA A 263 -8.39 11.91 7.53
CA ALA A 263 -9.39 11.70 8.55
C ALA A 263 -10.19 10.43 8.26
N GLY A 264 -10.61 9.77 9.34
CA GLY A 264 -11.48 8.60 9.28
C GLY A 264 -10.91 7.43 10.07
N ASN A 265 -11.78 6.82 10.85
CA ASN A 265 -11.42 5.74 11.78
C ASN A 265 -12.34 4.53 11.66
N THR A 266 -13.09 4.43 10.57
CA THR A 266 -14.04 3.35 10.31
C THR A 266 -13.55 2.43 9.19
N ALA A 267 -14.16 1.24 9.08
CA ALA A 267 -13.86 0.32 7.98
C ALA A 267 -14.14 0.94 6.58
N PRO A 268 -15.24 1.67 6.35
CA PRO A 268 -15.42 2.41 5.09
C PRO A 268 -14.30 3.41 4.79
N ASP A 269 -13.77 4.14 5.79
CA ASP A 269 -12.63 5.05 5.61
C ASP A 269 -11.38 4.30 5.16
N HIS A 270 -11.09 3.15 5.78
CA HIS A 270 -10.00 2.28 5.36
C HIS A 270 -10.13 1.82 3.89
N VAL A 271 -11.36 1.44 3.49
CA VAL A 271 -11.65 1.00 2.12
C VAL A 271 -11.48 2.14 1.11
N ASP A 272 -11.75 3.38 1.48
CA ASP A 272 -11.58 4.55 0.60
C ASP A 272 -10.14 4.69 0.08
N HIS A 273 -9.15 4.28 0.87
CA HIS A 273 -7.76 4.28 0.41
C HIS A 273 -7.56 3.38 -0.80
N ALA A 274 -8.18 2.19 -0.84
CA ALA A 274 -8.12 1.32 -2.01
C ALA A 274 -8.76 1.98 -3.25
N TYR A 275 -9.85 2.72 -3.08
CA TYR A 275 -10.53 3.47 -4.16
C TYR A 275 -9.76 4.71 -4.64
N SER A 276 -8.74 5.14 -3.92
CA SER A 276 -7.96 6.35 -4.25
C SER A 276 -6.65 6.08 -5.00
N LEU A 277 -6.29 4.82 -5.26
CA LEU A 277 -5.00 4.44 -5.88
C LEU A 277 -4.71 5.23 -7.16
N GLY A 278 -5.64 5.23 -8.12
CA GLY A 278 -5.45 5.88 -9.41
C GLY A 278 -5.14 7.37 -9.28
N ALA A 279 -5.89 8.07 -8.41
CA ALA A 279 -5.66 9.48 -8.15
C ALA A 279 -4.26 9.76 -7.59
N HIS A 280 -3.73 8.88 -6.75
CA HIS A 280 -2.38 9.02 -6.19
C HIS A 280 -1.29 8.66 -7.18
N LEU A 281 -1.46 7.63 -7.99
CA LEU A 281 -0.52 7.30 -9.07
C LEU A 281 -0.36 8.47 -10.05
N GLU A 282 -1.47 9.13 -10.42
CA GLU A 282 -1.43 10.29 -11.31
C GLU A 282 -0.86 11.54 -10.64
N ARG A 283 -1.35 11.86 -9.44
CA ARG A 283 -0.94 13.07 -8.70
C ARG A 283 0.56 13.13 -8.50
N TRP A 284 1.17 12.02 -8.14
CA TRP A 284 2.59 11.94 -7.83
C TRP A 284 3.44 11.44 -9.01
N ARG A 285 2.82 11.28 -10.18
CA ARG A 285 3.49 10.79 -11.40
C ARG A 285 4.32 9.53 -11.12
N VAL A 286 3.74 8.63 -10.32
CA VAL A 286 4.42 7.39 -9.92
C VAL A 286 4.68 6.49 -11.12
N VAL A 287 3.82 6.57 -12.12
CA VAL A 287 3.96 5.92 -13.41
C VAL A 287 4.36 7.00 -14.41
N ALA A 288 5.53 6.87 -15.04
CA ALA A 288 5.99 7.81 -16.07
C ALA A 288 5.05 7.78 -17.29
N ARG A 289 4.92 8.94 -17.95
CA ARG A 289 4.19 9.06 -19.23
C ARG A 289 5.05 8.56 -20.37
#